data_eff40eed9744dd6bf066c0576ef8fce0
#
_entry.id   eff40eed9744dd6bf066c0576ef8fce0
#
_cell.length_a   1.000
_cell.length_b   1.000
_cell.length_c   1.000
_cell.angle_alpha   90.00
_cell.angle_beta   90.00
_cell.angle_gamma   90.00
#
_symmetry.space_group_name_H-M   'P 1'
#
loop_
_entity.id
_entity.type
_entity.pdbx_description
1 polymer ?
#
loop_
_entity_poly.entity_id
_entity_poly.type
_entity_poly.pdbx_seq_one_letter_code
_entity_poly.pdbx_strand_id
1 'polypeptide(L)'
;MFAANLVRRVGICISHIPNRDPKLLLKRYILSYSRSINLELIGHLQDISESSYVPGQIFLHKHFGYRGIILQCWKAKLFDGNLQSIEASKLKSHEFKKKYESEVNVYQVLTDQKDIEICNSALKPGITFLLDDKRAFNAIYIVSEMDYVFHDDIIPYVPYEASAIRNDYLCEFLLSAPDKDPPFIPTDHLRRWIEARRWSLEVTSVHRKVTEGIRTTVLPFYMGRRVTGLFGIVIHFLFLFLLQDNKENDICYWRYLIRLENLAMERVQLRERFWKVFSITGNLESNREKGAVGMQPILSPECPVFQYHSHIQVPVPWAHMWGSFRFERPNGASFDVKIPSFPLCDRTHWSDTSSEQLG
;
A
#
# COMPACT_ATOMS: atom_id res chain seq x y z
N MET A 1 9.70 -33.50 -3.94
CA MET A 1 10.40 -32.35 -3.34
C MET A 1 11.16 -31.63 -4.46
N PHE A 2 10.51 -30.63 -5.12
CA PHE A 2 11.14 -29.88 -6.19
C PHE A 2 11.86 -28.68 -5.59
N ALA A 3 13.19 -28.73 -5.55
CA ALA A 3 14.00 -27.57 -5.23
C ALA A 3 13.91 -26.60 -6.41
N ALA A 4 12.99 -25.63 -6.33
CA ALA A 4 12.95 -24.54 -7.29
C ALA A 4 14.05 -23.54 -6.91
N ASN A 5 15.08 -23.44 -7.75
CA ASN A 5 16.12 -22.42 -7.61
C ASN A 5 15.56 -21.06 -8.04
N LEU A 6 15.62 -20.08 -7.16
CA LEU A 6 15.22 -18.71 -7.46
C LEU A 6 16.30 -18.03 -8.30
N VAL A 7 15.92 -17.53 -9.45
CA VAL A 7 16.83 -16.85 -10.40
C VAL A 7 16.53 -15.35 -10.41
N ARG A 8 17.54 -14.55 -10.08
CA ARG A 8 17.44 -13.09 -10.13
C ARG A 8 17.34 -12.63 -11.58
N ARG A 9 16.36 -11.81 -11.87
CA ARG A 9 16.20 -11.15 -13.16
C ARG A 9 16.07 -9.66 -13.02
N VAL A 10 16.84 -8.96 -13.82
CA VAL A 10 16.74 -7.52 -14.03
C VAL A 10 15.50 -7.24 -14.90
N GLY A 11 14.46 -6.68 -14.32
CA GLY A 11 13.39 -5.98 -15.04
C GLY A 11 12.23 -6.81 -15.58
N ILE A 12 11.77 -7.89 -14.90
CA ILE A 12 10.53 -8.58 -15.31
C ILE A 12 9.64 -8.89 -14.12
N CYS A 13 8.40 -8.40 -14.22
CA CYS A 13 7.27 -8.85 -13.43
C CYS A 13 7.02 -10.33 -13.70
N ILE A 14 7.22 -11.21 -12.72
CA ILE A 14 6.82 -12.61 -12.82
C ILE A 14 5.35 -12.69 -12.42
N SER A 15 4.45 -12.49 -13.39
CA SER A 15 3.04 -12.76 -13.20
C SER A 15 2.75 -14.21 -13.56
N HIS A 16 2.14 -14.94 -12.66
CA HIS A 16 1.48 -16.23 -12.83
C HIS A 16 2.01 -17.12 -13.97
N ILE A 17 2.86 -18.09 -13.66
CA ILE A 17 3.17 -19.20 -14.56
C ILE A 17 2.40 -20.43 -14.08
N PRO A 18 1.29 -20.77 -14.70
CA PRO A 18 0.74 -22.11 -14.49
C PRO A 18 1.67 -23.12 -15.16
N ASN A 19 2.37 -23.94 -14.37
CA ASN A 19 2.98 -25.21 -14.74
C ASN A 19 3.75 -25.30 -16.08
N ARG A 20 4.58 -24.29 -16.43
CA ARG A 20 5.49 -24.41 -17.59
C ARG A 20 6.94 -24.31 -17.13
N ASP A 21 7.77 -25.20 -17.68
CA ASP A 21 9.19 -25.31 -17.39
C ASP A 21 9.89 -23.92 -17.48
N PRO A 22 10.52 -23.43 -16.39
CA PRO A 22 11.22 -22.13 -16.36
C PRO A 22 12.30 -22.00 -17.44
N LYS A 23 12.89 -23.14 -17.88
CA LYS A 23 13.93 -23.17 -18.92
C LYS A 23 13.41 -22.80 -20.32
N LEU A 24 12.14 -23.03 -20.60
CA LEU A 24 11.53 -22.71 -21.90
C LEU A 24 11.21 -21.20 -22.02
N LEU A 25 10.84 -20.56 -20.93
CA LEU A 25 10.63 -19.10 -20.88
C LEU A 25 11.95 -18.34 -21.05
N LEU A 26 13.01 -18.83 -20.43
CA LEU A 26 14.36 -18.25 -20.59
C LEU A 26 14.82 -18.25 -22.05
N LYS A 27 14.60 -19.32 -22.79
CA LYS A 27 15.00 -19.43 -24.20
C LYS A 27 14.30 -18.43 -25.13
N ARG A 28 13.03 -18.12 -24.90
CA ARG A 28 12.27 -17.17 -25.73
C ARG A 28 12.69 -15.69 -25.51
N TYR A 29 13.17 -15.37 -24.34
CA TYR A 29 13.60 -13.99 -24.01
C TYR A 29 15.06 -13.71 -24.37
N ILE A 30 15.94 -14.70 -24.33
CA ILE A 30 17.35 -14.57 -24.74
C ILE A 30 17.45 -14.24 -26.24
N LEU A 31 16.49 -14.68 -27.04
CA LEU A 31 16.48 -14.45 -28.51
C LEU A 31 16.04 -13.04 -28.92
N SER A 32 15.48 -12.23 -28.00
CA SER A 32 14.97 -10.88 -28.32
C SER A 32 15.89 -9.73 -27.90
N TYR A 33 16.92 -9.98 -27.08
CA TYR A 33 17.88 -8.95 -26.67
C TYR A 33 19.33 -9.46 -26.75
N SER A 34 20.15 -8.84 -27.58
CA SER A 34 21.58 -9.17 -27.79
C SER A 34 22.50 -8.71 -26.63
N ARG A 35 21.98 -8.54 -25.40
CA ARG A 35 22.79 -8.34 -24.20
C ARG A 35 22.82 -9.63 -23.40
N SER A 36 24.03 -10.11 -23.07
CA SER A 36 24.23 -11.24 -22.15
C SER A 36 23.54 -10.94 -20.82
N ILE A 37 22.50 -11.70 -20.51
CA ILE A 37 21.84 -11.61 -19.20
C ILE A 37 22.61 -12.54 -18.27
N ASN A 38 23.29 -11.97 -17.29
CA ASN A 38 23.87 -12.73 -16.20
C ASN A 38 22.75 -13.12 -15.23
N LEU A 39 22.50 -14.42 -15.12
CA LEU A 39 21.55 -15.00 -14.16
C LEU A 39 22.32 -15.42 -12.91
N GLU A 40 21.86 -14.96 -11.78
CA GLU A 40 22.42 -15.25 -10.47
C GLU A 40 21.38 -16.00 -9.62
N LEU A 41 21.80 -17.08 -8.97
CA LEU A 41 20.97 -17.80 -8.01
C LEU A 41 21.01 -17.05 -6.68
N ILE A 42 19.86 -16.61 -6.19
CA ILE A 42 19.76 -15.79 -4.97
C ILE A 42 19.35 -16.62 -3.74
N GLY A 43 18.78 -17.80 -3.90
CA GLY A 43 18.35 -18.64 -2.77
C GLY A 43 17.41 -19.77 -3.16
N HIS A 44 16.82 -20.40 -2.14
CA HIS A 44 15.82 -21.46 -2.27
C HIS A 44 14.45 -20.96 -1.85
N LEU A 45 13.39 -21.31 -2.59
CA LEU A 45 12.02 -21.04 -2.18
C LEU A 45 11.66 -21.90 -0.95
N GLN A 46 10.91 -21.31 -0.05
CA GLN A 46 10.22 -22.00 1.04
C GLN A 46 8.75 -22.23 0.69
N ASP A 47 8.12 -23.14 1.41
CA ASP A 47 6.67 -23.34 1.29
C ASP A 47 5.91 -22.10 1.78
N ILE A 48 4.85 -21.75 1.07
CA ILE A 48 3.97 -20.64 1.46
C ILE A 48 3.24 -21.07 2.73
N SER A 49 3.38 -20.26 3.77
CA SER A 49 2.72 -20.52 5.05
C SER A 49 1.28 -20.04 5.02
N GLU A 50 0.36 -20.84 5.56
CA GLU A 50 -1.02 -20.40 5.85
C GLU A 50 -1.06 -19.49 7.10
N SER A 51 -0.05 -19.60 7.97
CA SER A 51 0.12 -18.75 9.15
C SER A 51 0.80 -17.44 8.80
N SER A 52 0.74 -16.47 9.74
CA SER A 52 1.44 -15.19 9.55
C SER A 52 2.96 -15.38 9.52
N TYR A 53 3.60 -14.65 8.61
CA TYR A 53 5.05 -14.52 8.56
C TYR A 53 5.57 -13.66 9.72
N VAL A 54 6.81 -13.88 10.12
CA VAL A 54 7.41 -13.23 11.28
C VAL A 54 8.42 -12.15 10.88
N PRO A 55 8.67 -11.15 11.76
CA PRO A 55 9.70 -10.15 11.53
C PRO A 55 11.08 -10.77 11.32
N GLY A 56 11.83 -10.23 10.37
CA GLY A 56 13.16 -10.73 9.98
C GLY A 56 13.15 -11.77 8.85
N GLN A 57 12.00 -12.24 8.43
CA GLN A 57 11.86 -13.18 7.33
C GLN A 57 12.05 -12.46 5.99
N ILE A 58 12.85 -13.07 5.12
CA ILE A 58 13.11 -12.56 3.77
C ILE A 58 12.08 -13.13 2.81
N PHE A 59 11.69 -12.33 1.82
CA PHE A 59 10.72 -12.72 0.79
C PHE A 59 11.03 -12.10 -0.55
N LEU A 60 10.45 -12.69 -1.61
CA LEU A 60 10.33 -12.11 -2.93
C LEU A 60 8.89 -11.65 -3.14
N HIS A 61 8.69 -10.43 -3.62
CA HIS A 61 7.36 -9.94 -3.95
C HIS A 61 6.84 -10.57 -5.24
N LYS A 62 5.70 -11.24 -5.17
CA LYS A 62 5.11 -12.05 -6.25
C LYS A 62 4.90 -11.29 -7.56
N HIS A 63 4.42 -10.06 -7.50
CA HIS A 63 4.07 -9.27 -8.67
C HIS A 63 5.17 -8.30 -9.11
N PHE A 64 5.85 -7.68 -8.17
CA PHE A 64 6.86 -6.67 -8.46
C PHE A 64 8.28 -7.25 -8.57
N GLY A 65 8.54 -8.44 -8.05
CA GLY A 65 9.83 -9.13 -8.19
C GLY A 65 10.97 -8.56 -7.34
N TYR A 66 10.71 -7.57 -6.48
CA TYR A 66 11.72 -7.09 -5.54
C TYR A 66 11.83 -8.02 -4.33
N ARG A 67 13.00 -8.05 -3.71
CA ARG A 67 13.23 -8.71 -2.43
C ARG A 67 12.93 -7.75 -1.30
N GLY A 68 12.51 -8.29 -0.17
CA GLY A 68 12.28 -7.51 1.04
C GLY A 68 12.43 -8.32 2.31
N ILE A 69 12.40 -7.60 3.43
CA ILE A 69 12.42 -8.18 4.79
C ILE A 69 11.21 -7.68 5.55
N ILE A 70 10.55 -8.59 6.25
CA ILE A 70 9.38 -8.27 7.07
C ILE A 70 9.83 -7.56 8.34
N LEU A 71 9.23 -6.41 8.64
CA LEU A 71 9.41 -5.66 9.88
C LEU A 71 8.31 -5.93 10.88
N GLN A 72 7.05 -5.94 10.42
CA GLN A 72 5.87 -6.04 11.26
C GLN A 72 4.70 -6.64 10.48
N CYS A 73 3.89 -7.46 11.15
CA CYS A 73 2.60 -7.94 10.65
C CYS A 73 1.46 -7.14 11.32
N TRP A 74 0.55 -6.62 10.50
CA TRP A 74 -0.67 -5.95 10.93
C TRP A 74 -1.87 -6.79 10.55
N LYS A 75 -2.77 -7.05 11.52
CA LYS A 75 -4.06 -7.68 11.27
C LYS A 75 -5.10 -6.60 11.04
N ALA A 76 -5.62 -6.52 9.84
CA ALA A 76 -6.54 -5.49 9.41
C ALA A 76 -7.93 -6.05 9.12
N LYS A 77 -8.99 -5.31 9.45
CA LYS A 77 -10.36 -5.64 9.06
C LYS A 77 -10.55 -5.43 7.57
N LEU A 78 -11.05 -6.44 6.86
CA LEU A 78 -11.37 -6.37 5.44
C LEU A 78 -12.83 -5.98 5.24
N PHE A 79 -13.04 -4.86 4.53
CA PHE A 79 -14.35 -4.40 4.05
C PHE A 79 -14.46 -4.69 2.55
N ASP A 80 -15.16 -5.76 2.17
CA ASP A 80 -15.36 -6.12 0.77
C ASP A 80 -16.72 -5.61 0.28
N GLY A 81 -16.68 -4.58 -0.56
CA GLY A 81 -17.88 -3.94 -1.11
C GLY A 81 -18.69 -4.81 -2.09
N ASN A 82 -18.17 -5.96 -2.55
CA ASN A 82 -18.90 -6.88 -3.40
C ASN A 82 -19.75 -7.85 -2.58
N LEU A 83 -19.24 -8.29 -1.44
CA LEU A 83 -20.01 -9.16 -0.53
C LEU A 83 -21.19 -8.41 0.08
N GLN A 84 -21.01 -7.13 0.41
CA GLN A 84 -22.09 -6.29 0.97
C GLN A 84 -23.27 -6.09 0.00
N SER A 85 -23.05 -6.10 -1.32
CA SER A 85 -24.10 -5.86 -2.31
C SER A 85 -24.98 -7.09 -2.59
N ILE A 86 -24.46 -8.29 -2.38
CA ILE A 86 -25.15 -9.56 -2.74
C ILE A 86 -26.14 -9.98 -1.65
N GLU A 87 -25.88 -9.69 -0.39
CA GLU A 87 -26.65 -10.22 0.72
C GLU A 87 -27.37 -9.17 1.59
N ALA A 88 -27.14 -7.87 1.33
CA ALA A 88 -27.87 -6.79 2.04
C ALA A 88 -29.41 -6.91 1.92
N SER A 89 -29.88 -7.67 0.91
CA SER A 89 -31.30 -7.96 0.70
C SER A 89 -31.83 -9.17 1.49
N LYS A 90 -30.99 -9.94 2.19
CA LYS A 90 -31.38 -11.26 2.73
C LYS A 90 -31.16 -11.46 4.23
N LEU A 91 -30.44 -10.60 4.97
CA LEU A 91 -30.08 -10.85 6.37
C LEU A 91 -30.42 -9.70 7.33
N LYS A 92 -30.83 -10.06 8.56
CA LYS A 92 -31.10 -9.12 9.66
C LYS A 92 -29.77 -8.47 10.14
N SER A 93 -29.79 -7.19 10.47
CA SER A 93 -28.64 -6.31 10.66
C SER A 93 -27.55 -6.79 11.65
N HIS A 94 -27.86 -7.62 12.62
CA HIS A 94 -26.91 -8.08 13.64
C HIS A 94 -26.07 -9.29 13.21
N GLU A 95 -26.64 -10.21 12.42
CA GLU A 95 -25.93 -11.35 11.83
C GLU A 95 -25.03 -10.91 10.68
N PHE A 96 -25.40 -9.83 10.00
CA PHE A 96 -24.65 -9.20 8.92
C PHE A 96 -23.25 -8.77 9.40
N LYS A 97 -23.14 -8.11 10.56
CA LYS A 97 -21.87 -7.62 11.10
C LYS A 97 -20.86 -8.75 11.42
N LYS A 98 -21.32 -9.87 11.96
CA LYS A 98 -20.46 -10.97 12.42
C LYS A 98 -19.93 -11.88 11.31
N LYS A 99 -20.62 -11.97 10.17
CA LYS A 99 -20.30 -12.87 9.05
C LYS A 99 -19.31 -12.28 8.04
N TYR A 100 -19.13 -10.94 8.03
CA TYR A 100 -18.38 -10.21 7.01
C TYR A 100 -17.11 -9.49 7.50
N GLU A 101 -16.77 -9.63 8.79
CA GLU A 101 -15.48 -9.17 9.31
C GLU A 101 -14.44 -10.28 9.10
N SER A 102 -13.88 -10.36 7.89
CA SER A 102 -12.66 -11.13 7.65
C SER A 102 -11.46 -10.26 7.99
N GLU A 103 -10.46 -10.86 8.63
CA GLU A 103 -9.17 -10.23 8.87
C GLU A 103 -8.21 -10.61 7.76
N VAL A 104 -7.33 -9.67 7.40
CA VAL A 104 -6.24 -9.89 6.45
C VAL A 104 -4.92 -9.47 7.08
N ASN A 105 -3.87 -10.25 6.82
CA ASN A 105 -2.52 -9.90 7.21
C ASN A 105 -1.90 -8.98 6.18
N VAL A 106 -1.40 -7.83 6.64
CA VAL A 106 -0.63 -6.88 5.85
C VAL A 106 0.72 -6.67 6.54
N TYR A 107 1.78 -6.74 5.78
CA TYR A 107 3.14 -6.67 6.30
C TYR A 107 3.79 -5.34 5.95
N GLN A 108 4.34 -4.69 6.95
CA GLN A 108 5.27 -3.59 6.75
C GLN A 108 6.66 -4.19 6.50
N VAL A 109 7.32 -3.74 5.44
CA VAL A 109 8.56 -4.35 4.95
C VAL A 109 9.61 -3.31 4.60
N LEU A 110 10.89 -3.69 4.66
CA LEU A 110 11.97 -3.02 3.95
C LEU A 110 12.14 -3.67 2.58
N THR A 111 12.29 -2.87 1.55
CA THR A 111 12.53 -3.34 0.19
C THR A 111 14.02 -3.27 -0.16
N ASP A 112 14.48 -4.14 -1.04
CA ASP A 112 15.85 -4.06 -1.57
C ASP A 112 15.97 -2.89 -2.54
N GLN A 113 16.84 -1.94 -2.23
CA GLN A 113 17.08 -0.72 -2.99
C GLN A 113 17.48 -1.00 -4.44
N LYS A 114 18.37 -1.94 -4.65
CA LYS A 114 18.84 -2.32 -5.98
C LYS A 114 17.75 -2.95 -6.82
N ASP A 115 16.88 -3.77 -6.20
CA ASP A 115 15.77 -4.39 -6.92
C ASP A 115 14.72 -3.35 -7.32
N ILE A 116 14.45 -2.36 -6.46
CA ILE A 116 13.53 -1.25 -6.78
C ILE A 116 14.05 -0.42 -7.95
N GLU A 117 15.34 -0.11 -8.00
CA GLU A 117 15.97 0.60 -9.12
C GLU A 117 15.81 -0.15 -10.46
N ILE A 118 15.84 -1.49 -10.39
CA ILE A 118 15.78 -2.37 -11.55
C ILE A 118 14.33 -2.68 -11.96
N CYS A 119 13.43 -2.87 -10.99
CA CYS A 119 12.06 -3.35 -11.22
C CYS A 119 11.13 -2.35 -11.90
N ASN A 120 11.61 -1.18 -12.24
CA ASN A 120 10.89 -0.18 -13.01
C ASN A 120 10.43 1.06 -12.21
N SER A 121 10.51 2.18 -12.90
CA SER A 121 10.15 3.53 -12.42
C SER A 121 8.69 3.70 -11.93
N ALA A 122 7.83 2.70 -12.11
CA ALA A 122 6.43 2.75 -11.71
C ALA A 122 6.22 2.50 -10.20
N LEU A 123 7.10 1.70 -9.56
CA LEU A 123 7.02 1.42 -8.14
C LEU A 123 7.96 2.35 -7.37
N LYS A 124 7.42 3.19 -6.53
CA LYS A 124 8.19 4.05 -5.61
C LYS A 124 7.73 3.74 -4.20
N PRO A 125 8.26 2.66 -3.58
CA PRO A 125 7.92 2.35 -2.21
C PRO A 125 8.39 3.47 -1.29
N GLY A 126 7.53 3.87 -0.37
CA GLY A 126 7.85 4.90 0.59
C GLY A 126 6.65 5.22 1.47
N ILE A 127 6.91 5.39 2.75
CA ILE A 127 5.89 5.74 3.73
C ILE A 127 6.00 7.23 4.04
N THR A 128 4.92 7.96 3.83
CA THR A 128 4.82 9.39 4.11
C THR A 128 4.45 9.60 5.57
N PHE A 129 5.14 10.49 6.27
CA PHE A 129 4.89 10.89 7.65
C PHE A 129 4.64 12.38 7.74
N LEU A 130 3.90 12.79 8.76
CA LEU A 130 3.76 14.19 9.14
C LEU A 130 5.01 14.61 9.93
N LEU A 131 5.57 15.77 9.57
CA LEU A 131 6.70 16.36 10.28
C LEU A 131 6.20 17.06 11.54
N ASP A 132 6.79 16.76 12.69
CA ASP A 132 6.41 17.36 13.97
C ASP A 132 6.92 18.81 14.16
N ASP A 133 7.82 19.28 13.30
CA ASP A 133 8.34 20.65 13.35
C ASP A 133 7.31 21.65 12.83
N LYS A 134 6.73 22.43 13.74
CA LYS A 134 5.76 23.51 13.45
C LYS A 134 6.33 24.63 12.59
N ARG A 135 7.67 24.75 12.46
CA ARG A 135 8.36 25.78 11.68
C ARG A 135 8.66 25.35 10.24
N ALA A 136 8.55 24.06 9.94
CA ALA A 136 8.85 23.56 8.62
C ALA A 136 7.76 23.95 7.62
N PHE A 137 8.17 24.49 6.47
CA PHE A 137 7.26 24.79 5.35
C PHE A 137 6.60 23.50 4.81
N ASN A 138 7.38 22.42 4.71
CA ASN A 138 6.86 21.11 4.31
C ASN A 138 6.34 20.38 5.54
N ALA A 139 5.06 20.07 5.53
CA ALA A 139 4.43 19.34 6.62
C ALA A 139 4.70 17.84 6.60
N ILE A 140 5.27 17.30 5.50
CA ILE A 140 5.44 15.86 5.29
C ILE A 140 6.87 15.51 4.84
N TYR A 141 7.30 14.30 5.22
CA TYR A 141 8.51 13.66 4.70
C TYR A 141 8.23 12.21 4.32
N ILE A 142 9.07 11.63 3.49
CA ILE A 142 8.94 10.26 3.00
C ILE A 142 10.13 9.44 3.50
N VAL A 143 9.86 8.30 4.11
CA VAL A 143 10.84 7.24 4.36
C VAL A 143 10.79 6.31 3.15
N SER A 144 11.82 6.39 2.32
CA SER A 144 11.94 5.57 1.12
C SER A 144 12.15 4.10 1.44
N GLU A 145 11.85 3.22 0.49
CA GLU A 145 12.19 1.79 0.55
C GLU A 145 11.49 1.02 1.69
N MET A 146 10.38 1.58 2.17
CA MET A 146 9.41 0.88 3.00
C MET A 146 8.11 0.71 2.25
N ASP A 147 7.46 -0.46 2.36
CA ASP A 147 6.19 -0.75 1.70
C ASP A 147 5.25 -1.54 2.61
N TYR A 148 4.01 -1.69 2.15
CA TYR A 148 3.01 -2.59 2.71
C TYR A 148 2.69 -3.68 1.70
N VAL A 149 2.84 -4.94 2.12
CA VAL A 149 2.66 -6.13 1.28
C VAL A 149 1.56 -7.01 1.86
N PHE A 150 0.67 -7.49 1.01
CA PHE A 150 -0.36 -8.46 1.40
C PHE A 150 0.24 -9.87 1.54
N HIS A 151 -0.38 -10.68 2.38
CA HIS A 151 0.07 -12.06 2.63
C HIS A 151 0.25 -12.86 1.33
N ASP A 152 -0.71 -12.78 0.41
CA ASP A 152 -0.74 -13.52 -0.85
C ASP A 152 0.34 -13.08 -1.86
N ASP A 153 1.03 -11.97 -1.59
CA ASP A 153 2.10 -11.44 -2.44
C ASP A 153 3.50 -11.84 -1.95
N ILE A 154 3.59 -12.47 -0.78
CA ILE A 154 4.84 -12.90 -0.18
C ILE A 154 5.19 -14.29 -0.70
N ILE A 155 6.36 -14.41 -1.30
CA ILE A 155 7.01 -15.68 -1.64
C ILE A 155 8.24 -15.79 -0.73
N PRO A 156 8.17 -16.59 0.36
CA PRO A 156 9.29 -16.72 1.27
C PRO A 156 10.43 -17.50 0.64
N TYR A 157 11.67 -17.12 0.93
CA TYR A 157 12.84 -17.83 0.48
C TYR A 157 14.01 -17.68 1.45
N VAL A 158 14.94 -18.63 1.40
CA VAL A 158 16.21 -18.60 2.11
C VAL A 158 17.31 -18.16 1.15
N PRO A 159 17.98 -17.02 1.40
CA PRO A 159 19.09 -16.57 0.54
C PRO A 159 20.33 -17.43 0.73
N TYR A 160 21.16 -17.53 -0.32
CA TYR A 160 22.49 -18.17 -0.20
C TYR A 160 23.48 -17.29 0.59
N GLU A 161 23.31 -15.97 0.53
CA GLU A 161 24.17 -15.03 1.22
C GLU A 161 23.36 -14.19 2.21
N ALA A 162 23.85 -14.03 3.43
CA ALA A 162 23.19 -13.22 4.46
C ALA A 162 23.11 -11.72 4.10
N SER A 163 23.99 -11.23 3.21
CA SER A 163 24.00 -9.83 2.73
C SER A 163 23.04 -9.56 1.56
N ALA A 164 22.02 -10.40 1.38
CA ALA A 164 21.16 -10.41 0.21
C ALA A 164 20.30 -9.14 0.01
N ILE A 165 20.11 -8.30 1.01
CA ILE A 165 19.24 -7.12 0.99
C ILE A 165 20.04 -5.84 1.24
N ARG A 166 19.86 -4.84 0.37
CA ARG A 166 20.42 -3.50 0.52
C ARG A 166 19.32 -2.53 0.92
N ASN A 167 19.43 -1.97 2.09
CA ASN A 167 18.52 -0.96 2.60
C ASN A 167 19.21 -0.18 3.71
N ASP A 168 19.08 1.14 3.70
CA ASP A 168 19.79 2.02 4.63
C ASP A 168 19.34 1.81 6.08
N TYR A 169 18.09 1.42 6.30
CA TYR A 169 17.53 1.15 7.63
C TYR A 169 17.80 -0.26 8.15
N LEU A 170 18.38 -1.14 7.31
CA LEU A 170 18.54 -2.56 7.66
C LEU A 170 19.31 -2.74 8.97
N CYS A 171 20.50 -2.13 9.07
CA CYS A 171 21.37 -2.29 10.25
C CYS A 171 20.83 -1.61 11.51
N GLU A 172 19.95 -0.61 11.36
CA GLU A 172 19.30 0.05 12.49
C GLU A 172 18.16 -0.80 13.06
N PHE A 173 17.39 -1.43 12.17
CA PHE A 173 16.15 -2.12 12.52
C PHE A 173 16.34 -3.62 12.78
N LEU A 174 17.33 -4.24 12.15
CA LEU A 174 17.50 -5.69 12.18
C LEU A 174 18.97 -6.07 12.43
N LEU A 175 19.17 -7.06 13.30
CA LEU A 175 20.45 -7.71 13.53
C LEU A 175 20.55 -8.96 12.67
N SER A 176 21.64 -9.12 11.93
CA SER A 176 21.92 -10.35 11.18
C SER A 176 22.22 -11.50 12.14
N ALA A 177 21.54 -12.62 11.96
CA ALA A 177 21.67 -13.84 12.73
C ALA A 177 21.58 -15.04 11.76
N PRO A 178 22.62 -15.29 10.95
CA PRO A 178 22.57 -16.26 9.83
C PRO A 178 22.29 -17.69 10.28
N ASP A 179 22.59 -18.02 11.54
CA ASP A 179 22.34 -19.34 12.13
C ASP A 179 20.90 -19.53 12.64
N LYS A 180 20.04 -18.50 12.52
CA LYS A 180 18.65 -18.55 12.96
C LYS A 180 17.68 -18.56 11.78
N ASP A 181 16.49 -19.04 12.03
CA ASP A 181 15.34 -18.93 11.14
C ASP A 181 14.22 -18.15 11.86
N PRO A 182 13.90 -16.93 11.43
CA PRO A 182 14.48 -16.18 10.32
C PRO A 182 15.89 -15.63 10.58
N PRO A 183 16.65 -15.32 9.51
CA PRO A 183 18.06 -14.92 9.60
C PRO A 183 18.29 -13.48 10.10
N PHE A 184 17.23 -12.75 10.42
CA PHE A 184 17.28 -11.40 10.97
C PHE A 184 16.40 -11.29 12.21
N ILE A 185 16.86 -10.56 13.21
CA ILE A 185 16.17 -10.36 14.48
C ILE A 185 15.88 -8.88 14.66
N PRO A 186 14.62 -8.48 15.00
CA PRO A 186 14.27 -7.10 15.30
C PRO A 186 15.09 -6.52 16.46
N THR A 187 15.66 -5.32 16.24
CA THR A 187 16.33 -4.56 17.29
C THR A 187 15.33 -3.91 18.25
N ASP A 188 15.81 -3.50 19.42
CA ASP A 188 14.99 -2.66 20.32
C ASP A 188 14.72 -1.27 19.72
N HIS A 189 15.58 -0.81 18.78
CA HIS A 189 15.34 0.42 18.04
C HIS A 189 14.09 0.30 17.16
N LEU A 190 13.96 -0.76 16.37
CA LEU A 190 12.77 -1.04 15.56
C LEU A 190 11.50 -1.08 16.41
N ARG A 191 11.54 -1.81 17.54
CA ARG A 191 10.37 -1.93 18.44
C ARG A 191 9.92 -0.57 18.95
N ARG A 192 10.84 0.25 19.45
CA ARG A 192 10.56 1.63 19.91
C ARG A 192 10.10 2.53 18.77
N TRP A 193 10.68 2.39 17.59
CA TRP A 193 10.32 3.19 16.41
C TRP A 193 8.89 2.88 15.95
N ILE A 194 8.50 1.59 15.90
CA ILE A 194 7.14 1.16 15.57
C ILE A 194 6.15 1.64 16.65
N GLU A 195 6.46 1.46 17.94
CA GLU A 195 5.55 1.83 19.02
C GLU A 195 5.30 3.34 19.05
N ALA A 196 6.32 4.15 18.91
CA ALA A 196 6.20 5.61 18.86
C ALA A 196 5.37 6.12 17.67
N ARG A 197 5.24 5.32 16.59
CA ARG A 197 4.53 5.68 15.36
C ARG A 197 3.37 4.75 15.04
N ARG A 198 2.99 3.89 15.98
CA ARG A 198 1.97 2.85 15.78
C ARG A 198 0.70 3.42 15.18
N TRP A 199 0.19 4.51 15.71
CA TRP A 199 -1.02 5.20 15.26
C TRP A 199 -1.01 5.60 13.78
N SER A 200 0.18 5.83 13.19
CA SER A 200 0.35 6.17 11.78
C SER A 200 0.82 5.01 10.91
N LEU A 201 1.33 3.93 11.50
CA LEU A 201 1.85 2.75 10.77
C LEU A 201 0.84 1.61 10.69
N GLU A 202 0.01 1.45 11.72
CA GLU A 202 -0.90 0.32 11.85
C GLU A 202 -1.95 0.31 10.74
N VAL A 203 -2.04 -0.81 10.03
CA VAL A 203 -3.11 -1.07 9.08
C VAL A 203 -4.30 -1.59 9.85
N THR A 204 -5.32 -0.78 10.03
CA THR A 204 -6.51 -1.16 10.79
C THR A 204 -7.67 -1.60 9.93
N SER A 205 -7.71 -1.12 8.68
CA SER A 205 -8.76 -1.46 7.72
C SER A 205 -8.23 -1.55 6.30
N VAL A 206 -8.80 -2.49 5.56
CA VAL A 206 -8.58 -2.68 4.12
C VAL A 206 -9.92 -2.61 3.44
N HIS A 207 -10.09 -1.69 2.51
CA HIS A 207 -11.32 -1.53 1.74
C HIS A 207 -11.10 -2.06 0.32
N ARG A 208 -11.96 -2.98 -0.13
CA ARG A 208 -11.80 -3.66 -1.41
C ARG A 208 -13.09 -3.63 -2.21
N LYS A 209 -12.96 -3.49 -3.53
CA LYS A 209 -14.07 -3.62 -4.46
C LYS A 209 -13.58 -4.11 -5.81
N VAL A 210 -14.33 -5.00 -6.45
CA VAL A 210 -14.11 -5.44 -7.83
C VAL A 210 -15.16 -4.79 -8.72
N THR A 211 -14.73 -4.20 -9.83
CA THR A 211 -15.60 -3.63 -10.87
C THR A 211 -15.00 -3.95 -12.22
N GLU A 212 -15.76 -4.53 -13.15
CA GLU A 212 -15.30 -4.86 -14.51
C GLU A 212 -14.00 -5.67 -14.55
N GLY A 213 -13.83 -6.60 -13.60
CA GLY A 213 -12.62 -7.43 -13.51
C GLY A 213 -11.39 -6.74 -12.92
N ILE A 214 -11.50 -5.48 -12.50
CA ILE A 214 -10.42 -4.78 -11.78
C ILE A 214 -10.76 -4.71 -10.30
N ARG A 215 -9.85 -5.20 -9.47
CA ARG A 215 -9.91 -5.08 -8.02
C ARG A 215 -9.22 -3.80 -7.58
N THR A 216 -9.94 -2.94 -6.89
CA THR A 216 -9.38 -1.77 -6.21
C THR A 216 -9.30 -2.06 -4.71
N THR A 217 -8.12 -1.93 -4.13
CA THR A 217 -7.88 -2.08 -2.69
C THR A 217 -7.32 -0.77 -2.14
N VAL A 218 -7.85 -0.32 -1.00
CA VAL A 218 -7.45 0.92 -0.33
C VAL A 218 -7.07 0.63 1.11
N LEU A 219 -5.91 1.14 1.53
CA LEU A 219 -5.44 1.15 2.91
C LEU A 219 -5.33 2.61 3.36
N PRO A 220 -6.25 3.12 4.20
CA PRO A 220 -6.16 4.46 4.75
C PRO A 220 -5.33 4.48 6.03
N PHE A 221 -4.55 5.57 6.23
CA PHE A 221 -3.74 5.80 7.42
C PHE A 221 -3.91 7.23 7.89
N TYR A 222 -4.12 7.42 9.16
CA TYR A 222 -4.07 8.74 9.78
C TYR A 222 -2.61 9.13 10.02
N MET A 223 -2.23 10.36 9.66
CA MET A 223 -0.86 10.86 9.82
C MET A 223 -0.73 11.87 10.96
N GLY A 224 -1.85 12.35 11.49
CA GLY A 224 -1.88 13.39 12.52
C GLY A 224 -2.58 14.65 12.07
N ARG A 225 -2.59 15.64 12.98
CA ARG A 225 -3.15 16.98 12.75
C ARG A 225 -2.12 18.07 13.00
N ARG A 226 -2.28 19.18 12.31
CA ARG A 226 -1.52 20.41 12.56
C ARG A 226 -2.46 21.57 12.81
N VAL A 227 -2.17 22.30 13.86
CA VAL A 227 -2.78 23.62 14.10
C VAL A 227 -2.05 24.61 13.20
N THR A 228 -2.73 25.17 12.23
CA THR A 228 -2.18 26.26 11.43
C THR A 228 -2.28 27.55 12.24
N GLY A 229 -1.22 27.83 13.01
CA GLY A 229 -1.07 29.14 13.64
C GLY A 229 -0.89 30.25 12.60
N LEU A 230 -1.12 31.50 13.00
CA LEU A 230 -1.14 32.73 12.17
C LEU A 230 -0.02 32.88 11.12
N PHE A 231 1.07 32.14 11.17
CA PHE A 231 2.20 32.25 10.22
C PHE A 231 2.02 31.55 8.86
N GLY A 232 1.09 30.59 8.74
CA GLY A 232 0.73 29.96 7.45
C GLY A 232 -0.19 30.82 6.58
N ILE A 233 -0.72 31.89 7.14
CA ILE A 233 -1.81 32.72 6.60
C ILE A 233 -1.29 33.78 5.60
N VAL A 234 -0.02 34.13 5.60
CA VAL A 234 0.48 35.30 4.83
C VAL A 234 0.38 35.12 3.31
N ILE A 235 0.39 33.91 2.79
CA ILE A 235 0.25 33.68 1.33
C ILE A 235 -1.22 33.46 0.90
N HIS A 236 -2.08 32.99 1.80
CA HIS A 236 -3.53 32.84 1.54
C HIS A 236 -4.33 34.09 1.89
N PHE A 237 -3.75 35.04 2.57
CA PHE A 237 -4.41 36.22 3.17
C PHE A 237 -4.84 37.29 2.19
N LEU A 238 -4.38 37.29 0.94
CA LEU A 238 -4.86 38.25 -0.05
C LEU A 238 -6.27 37.94 -0.56
N PHE A 239 -6.79 36.74 -0.31
CA PHE A 239 -8.12 36.32 -0.77
C PHE A 239 -9.17 36.19 0.35
N LEU A 240 -8.78 36.19 1.63
CA LEU A 240 -9.66 35.87 2.77
C LEU A 240 -9.87 37.01 3.77
N PHE A 241 -9.55 38.26 3.40
CA PHE A 241 -9.76 39.42 4.29
C PHE A 241 -11.25 39.75 4.57
N LEU A 242 -12.20 38.93 4.13
CA LEU A 242 -13.64 39.18 4.29
C LEU A 242 -14.37 38.16 5.19
N LEU A 243 -13.71 37.17 5.77
CA LEU A 243 -14.38 36.21 6.66
C LEU A 243 -13.68 36.19 8.03
N GLN A 244 -14.17 37.02 8.90
CA GLN A 244 -13.84 37.16 10.30
C GLN A 244 -14.43 35.95 11.08
N ASP A 245 -13.65 34.87 11.25
CA ASP A 245 -13.88 33.89 12.31
C ASP A 245 -12.55 33.27 12.73
N ASN A 246 -12.09 33.67 13.92
CA ASN A 246 -10.84 33.25 14.57
C ASN A 246 -10.93 31.81 15.10
N LYS A 247 -11.25 30.84 14.26
CA LYS A 247 -11.10 29.43 14.60
C LYS A 247 -9.73 28.96 14.13
N GLU A 248 -8.87 28.53 15.07
CA GLU A 248 -7.69 27.74 14.76
C GLU A 248 -8.11 26.58 13.88
N ASN A 249 -7.76 26.64 12.59
CA ASN A 249 -8.14 25.61 11.65
C ASN A 249 -7.14 24.45 11.77
N ASP A 250 -7.54 23.42 12.51
CA ASP A 250 -6.83 22.16 12.56
C ASP A 250 -6.94 21.47 11.19
N ILE A 251 -5.78 21.22 10.57
CA ILE A 251 -5.72 20.43 9.34
C ILE A 251 -5.30 19.03 9.69
N CYS A 252 -6.13 18.05 9.34
CA CYS A 252 -5.85 16.63 9.50
C CYS A 252 -5.24 16.06 8.23
N TYR A 253 -4.25 15.19 8.38
CA TYR A 253 -3.48 14.59 7.29
C TYR A 253 -3.72 13.09 7.27
N TRP A 254 -4.03 12.56 6.08
CA TRP A 254 -4.13 11.13 5.82
C TRP A 254 -3.25 10.76 4.63
N ARG A 255 -2.62 9.62 4.70
CA ARG A 255 -2.10 8.93 3.53
C ARG A 255 -2.99 7.74 3.22
N TYR A 256 -2.95 7.32 1.98
CA TYR A 256 -3.60 6.09 1.55
C TYR A 256 -2.73 5.38 0.52
N LEU A 257 -2.76 4.04 0.61
CA LEU A 257 -2.19 3.16 -0.40
C LEU A 257 -3.35 2.67 -1.27
N ILE A 258 -3.19 2.80 -2.58
CA ILE A 258 -4.10 2.24 -3.58
C ILE A 258 -3.40 1.13 -4.33
N ARG A 259 -4.05 -0.02 -4.40
CA ARG A 259 -3.64 -1.13 -5.23
C ARG A 259 -4.73 -1.45 -6.25
N LEU A 260 -4.36 -1.44 -7.51
CA LEU A 260 -5.18 -1.83 -8.66
C LEU A 260 -4.69 -3.17 -9.17
N GLU A 261 -5.60 -4.12 -9.36
CA GLU A 261 -5.27 -5.48 -9.72
C GLU A 261 -6.22 -5.97 -10.81
N ASN A 262 -5.65 -6.28 -11.96
CA ASN A 262 -6.39 -6.82 -13.10
C ASN A 262 -6.59 -8.33 -12.90
N LEU A 263 -7.82 -8.73 -12.66
CA LEU A 263 -8.22 -10.14 -12.51
C LEU A 263 -8.66 -10.75 -13.84
N ALA A 264 -8.84 -9.91 -14.87
CA ALA A 264 -9.19 -10.35 -16.22
C ALA A 264 -7.94 -10.63 -17.05
N MET A 265 -8.11 -11.34 -18.16
CA MET A 265 -7.02 -11.64 -19.09
C MET A 265 -6.81 -10.52 -20.12
N GLU A 266 -7.65 -9.50 -20.11
CA GLU A 266 -7.59 -8.40 -21.07
C GLU A 266 -6.62 -7.31 -20.58
N ARG A 267 -5.83 -6.76 -21.48
CA ARG A 267 -4.97 -5.60 -21.22
C ARG A 267 -5.82 -4.34 -21.15
N VAL A 268 -5.64 -3.51 -20.10
CA VAL A 268 -6.36 -2.25 -19.92
C VAL A 268 -5.40 -1.15 -19.48
N GLN A 269 -5.72 0.11 -19.79
CA GLN A 269 -4.89 1.26 -19.40
C GLN A 269 -5.67 2.22 -18.53
N LEU A 270 -5.10 2.63 -17.38
CA LEU A 270 -5.64 3.71 -16.55
C LEU A 270 -5.48 5.04 -17.28
N ARG A 271 -6.60 5.77 -17.44
CA ARG A 271 -6.61 7.09 -18.09
C ARG A 271 -6.83 8.24 -17.14
N GLU A 272 -7.79 8.09 -16.21
CA GLU A 272 -8.18 9.16 -15.31
C GLU A 272 -8.53 8.64 -13.93
N ARG A 273 -8.40 9.51 -12.95
CA ARG A 273 -8.79 9.31 -11.55
C ARG A 273 -9.78 10.39 -11.15
N PHE A 274 -10.87 10.00 -10.54
CA PHE A 274 -11.89 10.89 -10.00
C PHE A 274 -12.10 10.61 -8.52
N TRP A 275 -11.92 11.62 -7.66
CA TRP A 275 -12.11 11.56 -6.23
C TRP A 275 -13.28 12.42 -5.77
N LYS A 276 -13.95 11.95 -4.73
CA LYS A 276 -14.92 12.71 -3.94
C LYS A 276 -14.57 12.57 -2.46
N VAL A 277 -14.59 13.70 -1.77
CA VAL A 277 -14.39 13.78 -0.32
C VAL A 277 -15.56 14.51 0.29
N PHE A 278 -16.27 13.86 1.19
CA PHE A 278 -17.38 14.44 1.93
C PHE A 278 -16.97 14.64 3.39
N SER A 279 -16.98 15.88 3.84
CA SER A 279 -16.63 16.24 5.20
C SER A 279 -17.86 16.28 6.10
N ILE A 280 -17.66 16.15 7.43
CA ILE A 280 -18.72 16.25 8.45
C ILE A 280 -19.42 17.64 8.41
N THR A 281 -18.77 18.66 7.87
CA THR A 281 -19.35 20.01 7.73
C THR A 281 -20.34 20.11 6.54
N GLY A 282 -20.56 19.00 5.81
CA GLY A 282 -21.46 18.95 4.66
C GLY A 282 -20.81 19.36 3.34
N ASN A 283 -19.53 19.70 3.33
CA ASN A 283 -18.82 20.06 2.12
C ASN A 283 -18.47 18.81 1.30
N LEU A 284 -18.78 18.85 0.00
CA LEU A 284 -18.41 17.84 -0.98
C LEU A 284 -17.35 18.42 -1.94
N GLU A 285 -16.14 17.93 -1.83
CA GLU A 285 -15.05 18.25 -2.76
C GLU A 285 -14.92 17.15 -3.80
N SER A 286 -14.62 17.54 -5.04
CA SER A 286 -14.36 16.59 -6.11
C SER A 286 -13.14 17.02 -6.91
N ASN A 287 -12.29 16.05 -7.24
CA ASN A 287 -11.09 16.28 -8.05
C ASN A 287 -10.98 15.22 -9.14
N ARG A 288 -10.63 15.66 -10.34
CA ARG A 288 -10.38 14.80 -11.50
C ARG A 288 -8.97 15.05 -12.02
N GLU A 289 -8.22 13.98 -12.15
CA GLU A 289 -6.84 14.03 -12.60
C GLU A 289 -6.58 12.97 -13.68
N LYS A 290 -5.63 13.28 -14.55
CA LYS A 290 -5.15 12.34 -15.56
C LYS A 290 -4.24 11.29 -14.91
N GLY A 291 -4.61 10.01 -15.05
CA GLY A 291 -3.87 8.90 -14.48
C GLY A 291 -3.89 8.84 -12.95
N ALA A 292 -2.86 8.28 -12.35
CA ALA A 292 -2.61 8.24 -10.91
C ALA A 292 -1.14 8.60 -10.65
N VAL A 293 -0.90 9.56 -9.75
CA VAL A 293 0.43 10.11 -9.41
C VAL A 293 1.30 10.41 -10.65
N GLY A 294 0.70 11.02 -11.67
CA GLY A 294 1.36 11.39 -12.93
C GLY A 294 1.57 10.26 -13.93
N MET A 295 1.10 9.04 -13.64
CA MET A 295 1.26 7.86 -14.49
C MET A 295 -0.07 7.35 -15.04
N GLN A 296 -0.02 6.71 -16.21
CA GLN A 296 -1.13 5.99 -16.83
C GLN A 296 -0.74 4.51 -17.02
N PRO A 297 -0.71 3.72 -15.94
CA PRO A 297 -0.24 2.36 -15.99
C PRO A 297 -1.12 1.49 -16.89
N ILE A 298 -0.48 0.53 -17.51
CA ILE A 298 -1.13 -0.55 -18.25
C ILE A 298 -1.14 -1.77 -17.36
N LEU A 299 -2.32 -2.32 -17.12
CA LEU A 299 -2.50 -3.59 -16.43
C LEU A 299 -2.73 -4.68 -17.47
N SER A 300 -1.89 -5.71 -17.45
CA SER A 300 -1.95 -6.84 -18.36
C SER A 300 -1.77 -8.15 -17.58
N PRO A 301 -2.01 -9.32 -18.18
CA PRO A 301 -1.75 -10.59 -17.50
C PRO A 301 -0.30 -10.77 -17.01
N GLU A 302 0.66 -10.15 -17.70
CA GLU A 302 2.09 -10.19 -17.31
C GLU A 302 2.43 -9.22 -16.19
N CYS A 303 1.72 -8.07 -16.14
CA CYS A 303 1.87 -7.03 -15.13
C CYS A 303 0.48 -6.64 -14.59
N PRO A 304 -0.17 -7.51 -13.80
CA PRO A 304 -1.57 -7.31 -13.42
C PRO A 304 -1.77 -6.28 -12.31
N VAL A 305 -0.71 -5.86 -11.62
CA VAL A 305 -0.81 -5.03 -10.42
C VAL A 305 -0.10 -3.70 -10.59
N PHE A 306 -0.77 -2.63 -10.17
CA PHE A 306 -0.20 -1.30 -9.97
C PHE A 306 -0.54 -0.82 -8.58
N GLN A 307 0.46 -0.30 -7.86
CA GLN A 307 0.31 0.20 -6.50
C GLN A 307 0.94 1.59 -6.38
N TYR A 308 0.28 2.48 -5.65
CA TYR A 308 0.83 3.80 -5.37
C TYR A 308 0.37 4.32 -4.01
N HIS A 309 1.17 5.22 -3.45
CA HIS A 309 0.85 5.99 -2.24
C HIS A 309 0.43 7.40 -2.63
N SER A 310 -0.48 7.97 -1.85
CA SER A 310 -0.84 9.37 -1.94
C SER A 310 -1.30 9.87 -0.58
N HIS A 311 -1.50 11.18 -0.44
CA HIS A 311 -1.98 11.78 0.79
C HIS A 311 -3.04 12.85 0.50
N ILE A 312 -3.80 13.19 1.54
CA ILE A 312 -4.83 14.22 1.50
C ILE A 312 -4.83 15.00 2.81
N GLN A 313 -5.19 16.26 2.71
CA GLN A 313 -5.42 17.16 3.83
C GLN A 313 -6.89 17.51 3.88
N VAL A 314 -7.50 17.44 5.07
CA VAL A 314 -8.91 17.80 5.27
C VAL A 314 -9.01 18.66 6.53
N PRO A 315 -9.75 19.80 6.49
CA PRO A 315 -9.85 20.72 7.62
C PRO A 315 -10.83 20.24 8.71
N VAL A 316 -11.01 18.94 8.82
CA VAL A 316 -11.93 18.30 9.78
C VAL A 316 -11.38 16.94 10.21
N PRO A 317 -11.69 16.48 11.44
CA PRO A 317 -11.20 15.21 11.96
C PRO A 317 -11.90 13.98 11.37
N TRP A 318 -13.00 14.19 10.63
CA TRP A 318 -13.77 13.10 10.04
C TRP A 318 -14.31 13.45 8.66
N ALA A 319 -14.04 12.58 7.69
CA ALA A 319 -14.54 12.66 6.33
C ALA A 319 -14.72 11.26 5.73
N HIS A 320 -15.43 11.19 4.63
CA HIS A 320 -15.51 10.00 3.76
C HIS A 320 -14.91 10.28 2.39
N MET A 321 -14.15 9.32 1.88
CA MET A 321 -13.51 9.43 0.57
C MET A 321 -13.90 8.23 -0.30
N TRP A 322 -14.25 8.50 -1.57
CA TRP A 322 -14.56 7.50 -2.60
C TRP A 322 -14.33 8.07 -4.00
N GLY A 323 -14.52 7.25 -5.03
CA GLY A 323 -14.36 7.75 -6.39
C GLY A 323 -14.41 6.66 -7.45
N SER A 324 -13.76 6.94 -8.57
CA SER A 324 -13.59 5.99 -9.68
C SER A 324 -12.29 6.21 -10.44
N PHE A 325 -11.83 5.14 -11.06
CA PHE A 325 -10.79 5.16 -12.08
C PHE A 325 -11.43 4.92 -13.44
N ARG A 326 -11.05 5.69 -14.45
CA ARG A 326 -11.42 5.43 -15.84
C ARG A 326 -10.32 4.65 -16.53
N PHE A 327 -10.68 3.47 -17.01
CA PHE A 327 -9.83 2.62 -17.82
C PHE A 327 -10.26 2.60 -19.26
N GLU A 328 -9.33 2.30 -20.16
CA GLU A 328 -9.53 2.13 -21.58
C GLU A 328 -9.06 0.73 -22.01
N ARG A 329 -9.87 0.06 -22.80
CA ARG A 329 -9.58 -1.24 -23.43
C ARG A 329 -8.80 -1.04 -24.74
N PRO A 330 -8.16 -2.08 -25.29
CA PRO A 330 -7.43 -1.99 -26.58
C PRO A 330 -8.30 -1.54 -27.76
N ASN A 331 -9.60 -1.77 -27.71
CA ASN A 331 -10.55 -1.34 -28.72
C ASN A 331 -11.00 0.13 -28.58
N GLY A 332 -10.44 0.88 -27.62
CA GLY A 332 -10.80 2.27 -27.34
C GLY A 332 -12.03 2.46 -26.43
N ALA A 333 -12.72 1.39 -26.06
CA ALA A 333 -13.85 1.48 -25.15
C ALA A 333 -13.38 1.82 -23.73
N SER A 334 -14.01 2.82 -23.11
CA SER A 334 -13.73 3.22 -21.73
C SER A 334 -14.76 2.65 -20.76
N PHE A 335 -14.32 2.36 -19.53
CA PHE A 335 -15.17 1.93 -18.45
C PHE A 335 -14.68 2.48 -17.11
N ASP A 336 -15.59 2.60 -16.15
CA ASP A 336 -15.29 3.16 -14.83
C ASP A 336 -15.20 2.06 -13.78
N VAL A 337 -14.09 2.04 -13.05
CA VAL A 337 -13.80 1.14 -11.92
C VAL A 337 -14.02 1.89 -10.63
N LYS A 338 -14.88 1.40 -9.75
CA LYS A 338 -15.23 2.06 -8.50
C LYS A 338 -14.10 1.93 -7.48
N ILE A 339 -13.78 3.03 -6.81
CA ILE A 339 -12.98 3.05 -5.59
C ILE A 339 -13.95 2.84 -4.42
N PRO A 340 -13.71 1.85 -3.54
CA PRO A 340 -14.56 1.64 -2.38
C PRO A 340 -14.60 2.91 -1.51
N SER A 341 -15.73 3.18 -0.88
CA SER A 341 -15.82 4.24 0.13
C SER A 341 -15.06 3.83 1.37
N PHE A 342 -14.27 4.75 1.92
CA PHE A 342 -13.54 4.53 3.16
C PHE A 342 -13.56 5.79 4.05
N PRO A 343 -13.57 5.61 5.37
CA PRO A 343 -13.53 6.73 6.30
C PRO A 343 -12.11 7.28 6.43
N LEU A 344 -12.03 8.60 6.53
CA LEU A 344 -10.87 9.34 7.01
C LEU A 344 -11.23 9.80 8.43
N CYS A 345 -10.82 9.05 9.45
CA CYS A 345 -11.26 9.25 10.84
C CYS A 345 -10.04 9.39 11.76
N ASP A 346 -9.99 10.49 12.51
CA ASP A 346 -9.03 10.69 13.59
C ASP A 346 -9.44 9.80 14.77
N ARG A 347 -8.64 8.78 15.05
CA ARG A 347 -8.90 7.82 16.13
C ARG A 347 -8.48 8.27 17.51
N THR A 348 -7.71 9.34 17.62
CA THR A 348 -7.25 9.86 18.91
C THR A 348 -8.41 10.39 19.75
N HIS A 349 -9.53 10.75 19.11
CA HIS A 349 -10.75 11.22 19.78
C HIS A 349 -11.73 10.10 20.23
N TRP A 350 -11.51 8.84 19.82
CA TRP A 350 -12.44 7.75 20.17
C TRP A 350 -12.07 7.02 21.45
N SER A 351 -10.88 7.19 21.98
CA SER A 351 -10.46 6.57 23.26
C SER A 351 -11.08 7.26 24.49
N ASP A 352 -11.50 8.52 24.37
CA ASP A 352 -11.99 9.31 25.52
C ASP A 352 -13.50 9.22 25.75
N THR A 353 -14.29 8.80 24.73
CA THR A 353 -15.76 8.77 24.87
C THR A 353 -16.34 7.41 25.28
N SER A 354 -15.56 6.35 25.29
CA SER A 354 -16.05 5.00 25.70
C SER A 354 -15.90 4.70 27.19
N SER A 355 -15.22 5.56 27.97
CA SER A 355 -15.06 5.41 29.43
C SER A 355 -16.06 6.22 30.28
N GLU A 356 -16.86 7.12 29.69
CA GLU A 356 -17.79 7.97 30.46
C GLU A 356 -19.27 7.58 30.38
N GLN A 357 -19.65 6.51 29.66
CA GLN A 357 -21.07 6.09 29.57
C GLN A 357 -21.39 4.73 30.20
N LEU A 358 -20.61 4.26 31.18
CA LEU A 358 -20.97 3.15 32.07
C LEU A 358 -20.57 3.53 33.51
N GLY A 359 -21.22 4.51 34.06
CA GLY A 359 -21.25 4.86 35.47
C GLY A 359 -22.70 4.99 35.92
#